data_ff11e23b709e8900a535ef76f12c1416
#
_entry.id   ff11e23b709e8900a535ef76f12c1416
#
_cell.length_a   1.000
_cell.length_b   1.000
_cell.length_c   1.000
_cell.angle_alpha   90.00
_cell.angle_beta   90.00
_cell.angle_gamma   90.00
#
_symmetry.space_group_name_H-M   'P 1'
#
loop_
_entity.id
_entity.type
_entity.pdbx_description
1 polymer ?
#
loop_
_entity_poly.entity_id
_entity_poly.type
_entity_poly.pdbx_seq_one_letter_code
_entity_poly.pdbx_strand_id
1 'polypeptide(L)'
;HNGMVSNLGNERRKLTAEVWKYLLEVEIKARLASYTSSKDAVNKAIAALNDRIVSTEAEKRKKDAEIRALEKNTTSIQPTIDEINALLRSFGFRSFRLAKSDKERFYKIVREDGSEAKDTLSEGEKAFITFLYFYHLLKGSVTESGVTTNRVVVFDDPVSSLDSEGLFIVSNLIKGIFEEVRGGSGQIKQVFVLTHNVYFHREVTFNPKCTDGVMNEETFWVVKKPDRFSVIEKHSANPIRTSYELLWNEVRSNNRSNLSIQNTLRRILESYFNILGNVDPDSICAK
;
A
#
# COMPACT_ATOMS: atom_id res chain seq x y z
N HIS A 1 59.25 -37.19 -75.87
CA HIS A 1 59.43 -37.08 -74.40
C HIS A 1 58.76 -35.77 -73.83
N ASN A 2 58.91 -34.62 -74.50
CA ASN A 2 58.41 -33.33 -74.04
C ASN A 2 56.86 -33.22 -74.08
N GLY A 3 56.18 -33.93 -75.01
CA GLY A 3 54.75 -33.98 -75.05
C GLY A 3 54.07 -34.77 -73.94
N MET A 4 54.80 -35.81 -73.42
CA MET A 4 54.31 -36.59 -72.28
C MET A 4 54.38 -35.78 -70.98
N VAL A 5 55.44 -35.01 -70.79
CA VAL A 5 55.63 -34.22 -69.55
C VAL A 5 54.64 -33.04 -69.43
N SER A 6 54.33 -32.36 -70.56
CA SER A 6 53.34 -31.30 -70.60
C SER A 6 51.89 -31.80 -70.32
N ASN A 7 51.62 -33.03 -70.65
CA ASN A 7 50.31 -33.63 -70.45
C ASN A 7 50.11 -34.19 -69.03
N LEU A 8 51.18 -34.49 -68.32
CA LEU A 8 51.14 -35.07 -66.99
C LEU A 8 50.42 -34.16 -65.96
N GLY A 9 50.59 -32.86 -66.06
CA GLY A 9 49.92 -31.88 -65.21
C GLY A 9 48.37 -31.86 -65.43
N ASN A 10 47.98 -32.01 -66.69
CA ASN A 10 46.55 -32.03 -67.01
C ASN A 10 45.90 -33.35 -66.60
N GLU A 11 46.55 -34.47 -66.82
CA GLU A 11 46.07 -35.82 -66.42
C GLU A 11 45.98 -35.92 -64.86
N ARG A 12 46.93 -35.35 -64.16
CA ARG A 12 46.86 -35.27 -62.67
C ARG A 12 45.68 -34.46 -62.21
N ARG A 13 45.37 -33.31 -62.88
CA ARG A 13 44.20 -32.50 -62.52
C ARG A 13 42.89 -33.24 -62.81
N LYS A 14 42.81 -33.96 -63.93
CA LYS A 14 41.64 -34.77 -64.27
C LYS A 14 41.42 -35.89 -63.24
N LEU A 15 42.47 -36.66 -62.95
CA LEU A 15 42.41 -37.74 -61.96
C LEU A 15 42.00 -37.16 -60.59
N THR A 16 42.58 -36.04 -60.20
CA THR A 16 42.19 -35.39 -58.93
C THR A 16 40.73 -35.01 -58.92
N ALA A 17 40.23 -34.46 -60.03
CA ALA A 17 38.81 -34.08 -60.15
C ALA A 17 37.88 -35.32 -60.13
N GLU A 18 38.26 -36.42 -60.81
CA GLU A 18 37.53 -37.67 -60.79
C GLU A 18 37.49 -38.31 -59.38
N VAL A 19 38.62 -38.29 -58.67
CA VAL A 19 38.67 -38.75 -57.29
C VAL A 19 37.76 -37.92 -56.38
N TRP A 20 37.80 -36.61 -56.50
CA TRP A 20 36.90 -35.74 -55.72
C TRP A 20 35.43 -35.97 -56.10
N LYS A 21 35.12 -36.13 -57.35
CA LYS A 21 33.79 -36.44 -57.84
C LYS A 21 33.28 -37.79 -57.26
N TYR A 22 34.08 -38.81 -57.33
CA TYR A 22 33.75 -40.14 -56.69
C TYR A 22 33.51 -39.99 -55.19
N LEU A 23 34.41 -39.32 -54.47
CA LEU A 23 34.25 -39.10 -53.03
C LEU A 23 32.95 -38.37 -52.71
N LEU A 24 32.65 -37.29 -53.43
CA LEU A 24 31.46 -36.51 -53.15
C LEU A 24 30.15 -37.17 -53.59
N GLU A 25 30.15 -37.85 -54.75
CA GLU A 25 28.92 -38.42 -55.35
C GLU A 25 28.66 -39.86 -54.88
N VAL A 26 29.67 -40.59 -54.37
CA VAL A 26 29.54 -42.00 -53.98
C VAL A 26 29.78 -42.16 -52.49
N GLU A 27 31.00 -41.90 -52.01
CA GLU A 27 31.41 -42.23 -50.67
C GLU A 27 30.75 -41.42 -49.58
N ILE A 28 30.69 -40.11 -49.77
CA ILE A 28 30.18 -39.18 -48.73
C ILE A 28 28.83 -38.59 -49.03
N LYS A 29 28.21 -38.92 -50.19
CA LYS A 29 26.93 -38.34 -50.66
C LYS A 29 25.85 -38.37 -49.60
N ALA A 30 25.63 -39.52 -48.94
CA ALA A 30 24.61 -39.65 -47.90
C ALA A 30 24.88 -38.79 -46.70
N ARG A 31 26.16 -38.74 -46.26
CA ARG A 31 26.58 -37.88 -45.12
C ARG A 31 26.49 -36.40 -45.45
N LEU A 32 26.83 -36.00 -46.68
CA LEU A 32 26.74 -34.62 -47.14
C LEU A 32 25.27 -34.19 -47.22
N ALA A 33 24.39 -35.05 -47.74
CA ALA A 33 22.95 -34.77 -47.80
C ALA A 33 22.35 -34.66 -46.36
N SER A 34 22.71 -35.52 -45.45
CA SER A 34 22.29 -35.45 -44.05
C SER A 34 22.79 -34.17 -43.36
N TYR A 35 24.06 -33.81 -43.58
CA TYR A 35 24.66 -32.59 -43.06
C TYR A 35 23.96 -31.33 -43.59
N THR A 36 23.72 -31.22 -44.90
CA THR A 36 23.05 -30.08 -45.50
C THR A 36 21.61 -29.95 -45.00
N SER A 37 20.88 -31.06 -44.91
CA SER A 37 19.53 -31.09 -44.34
C SER A 37 19.50 -30.62 -42.87
N SER A 38 20.40 -31.12 -42.05
CA SER A 38 20.52 -30.72 -40.65
C SER A 38 20.91 -29.24 -40.49
N LYS A 39 21.86 -28.77 -41.32
CA LYS A 39 22.28 -27.36 -41.36
C LYS A 39 21.14 -26.45 -41.73
N ASP A 40 20.36 -26.81 -42.75
CA ASP A 40 19.21 -26.01 -43.19
C ASP A 40 18.09 -25.99 -42.13
N ALA A 41 17.86 -27.12 -41.47
CA ALA A 41 16.92 -27.19 -40.35
C ALA A 41 17.33 -26.29 -39.20
N VAL A 42 18.62 -26.32 -38.81
CA VAL A 42 19.17 -25.46 -37.76
C VAL A 42 19.09 -23.98 -38.15
N ASN A 43 19.44 -23.65 -39.40
CA ASN A 43 19.37 -22.27 -39.88
C ASN A 43 17.92 -21.75 -39.89
N LYS A 44 16.94 -22.56 -40.28
CA LYS A 44 15.51 -22.21 -40.18
C LYS A 44 15.07 -22.01 -38.73
N ALA A 45 15.53 -22.88 -37.82
CA ALA A 45 15.22 -22.74 -36.40
C ALA A 45 15.82 -21.45 -35.80
N ILE A 46 17.07 -21.11 -36.16
CA ILE A 46 17.72 -19.85 -35.73
C ILE A 46 16.95 -18.65 -36.26
N ALA A 47 16.56 -18.64 -37.53
CA ALA A 47 15.78 -17.55 -38.11
C ALA A 47 14.45 -17.38 -37.37
N ALA A 48 13.70 -18.45 -37.16
CA ALA A 48 12.44 -18.43 -36.42
C ALA A 48 12.59 -17.94 -34.98
N LEU A 49 13.66 -18.32 -34.27
CA LEU A 49 13.97 -17.83 -32.94
C LEU A 49 14.31 -16.33 -32.93
N ASN A 50 15.09 -15.87 -33.91
CA ASN A 50 15.42 -14.45 -34.04
C ASN A 50 14.15 -13.61 -34.31
N ASP A 51 13.27 -14.06 -35.18
CA ASP A 51 11.98 -13.39 -35.45
C ASP A 51 11.13 -13.32 -34.17
N ARG A 52 11.11 -14.40 -33.41
CA ARG A 52 10.39 -14.44 -32.11
C ARG A 52 11.02 -13.51 -31.06
N ILE A 53 12.33 -13.42 -31.01
CA ILE A 53 13.04 -12.46 -30.13
C ILE A 53 12.63 -11.03 -30.49
N VAL A 54 12.72 -10.68 -31.77
CA VAL A 54 12.36 -9.33 -32.25
C VAL A 54 10.91 -8.97 -31.94
N SER A 55 9.98 -9.90 -32.18
CA SER A 55 8.55 -9.68 -31.88
C SER A 55 8.31 -9.52 -30.37
N THR A 56 8.92 -10.37 -29.55
CA THR A 56 8.79 -10.30 -28.08
C THR A 56 9.40 -9.01 -27.52
N GLU A 57 10.54 -8.57 -28.06
CA GLU A 57 11.13 -7.27 -27.67
C GLU A 57 10.24 -6.08 -28.05
N ALA A 58 9.59 -6.13 -29.21
CA ALA A 58 8.65 -5.11 -29.62
C ALA A 58 7.43 -5.05 -28.70
N GLU A 59 6.86 -6.22 -28.35
CA GLU A 59 5.76 -6.30 -27.38
C GLU A 59 6.17 -5.78 -26.01
N LYS A 60 7.37 -6.15 -25.53
CA LYS A 60 7.92 -5.63 -24.27
C LYS A 60 8.01 -4.11 -24.30
N ARG A 61 8.59 -3.51 -25.34
CA ARG A 61 8.69 -2.04 -25.49
C ARG A 61 7.32 -1.37 -25.46
N LYS A 62 6.31 -2.00 -26.09
CA LYS A 62 4.93 -1.49 -26.08
C LYS A 62 4.37 -1.51 -24.65
N LYS A 63 4.56 -2.62 -23.93
CA LYS A 63 4.10 -2.74 -22.52
C LYS A 63 4.83 -1.78 -21.58
N ASP A 64 6.14 -1.60 -21.76
CA ASP A 64 6.92 -0.62 -20.99
C ASP A 64 6.42 0.81 -21.25
N ALA A 65 6.02 1.14 -22.47
CA ALA A 65 5.44 2.44 -22.79
C ALA A 65 4.05 2.63 -22.17
N GLU A 66 3.19 1.60 -22.19
CA GLU A 66 1.88 1.60 -21.52
C GLU A 66 2.05 1.78 -20.01
N ILE A 67 3.00 1.07 -19.38
CA ILE A 67 3.32 1.20 -17.97
C ILE A 67 3.74 2.65 -17.65
N ARG A 68 4.69 3.23 -18.40
CA ARG A 68 5.14 4.62 -18.20
C ARG A 68 4.00 5.63 -18.36
N ALA A 69 3.07 5.41 -19.29
CA ALA A 69 1.92 6.27 -19.47
C ALA A 69 0.96 6.20 -18.28
N LEU A 70 0.72 4.99 -17.74
CA LEU A 70 -0.08 4.77 -16.54
C LEU A 70 0.59 5.35 -15.29
N GLU A 71 1.91 5.18 -15.15
CA GLU A 71 2.71 5.76 -14.06
C GLU A 71 2.67 7.29 -14.07
N LYS A 72 2.76 7.92 -15.22
CA LYS A 72 2.65 9.37 -15.36
C LYS A 72 1.31 9.90 -14.84
N ASN A 73 0.24 9.13 -15.06
CA ASN A 73 -1.09 9.47 -14.56
C ASN A 73 -1.25 9.19 -13.05
N THR A 74 -0.55 8.16 -12.53
CA THR A 74 -0.62 7.75 -11.12
C THR A 74 0.35 8.54 -10.22
N THR A 75 1.46 9.01 -10.77
CA THR A 75 2.43 9.85 -10.03
C THR A 75 2.13 11.34 -10.12
N SER A 76 1.08 11.74 -10.83
CA SER A 76 0.62 13.12 -10.82
C SER A 76 0.08 13.47 -9.43
N ILE A 77 0.69 14.46 -8.79
CA ILE A 77 0.26 14.97 -7.48
C ILE A 77 -1.12 15.65 -7.57
N GLN A 78 -1.51 16.13 -8.74
CA GLN A 78 -2.73 16.91 -8.91
C GLN A 78 -4.01 16.14 -8.56
N PRO A 79 -4.25 14.91 -9.04
CA PRO A 79 -5.42 14.13 -8.65
C PRO A 79 -5.53 13.96 -7.14
N THR A 80 -4.41 13.72 -6.48
CA THR A 80 -4.34 13.58 -5.02
C THR A 80 -4.69 14.87 -4.28
N ILE A 81 -4.14 15.99 -4.74
CA ILE A 81 -4.49 17.32 -4.20
C ILE A 81 -6.00 17.56 -4.33
N ASP A 82 -6.56 17.24 -5.48
CA ASP A 82 -7.99 17.42 -5.77
C ASP A 82 -8.85 16.50 -4.91
N GLU A 83 -8.48 15.22 -4.74
CA GLU A 83 -9.17 14.26 -3.88
C GLU A 83 -9.12 14.66 -2.41
N ILE A 84 -7.95 15.02 -1.88
CA ILE A 84 -7.79 15.45 -0.49
C ILE A 84 -8.58 16.74 -0.26
N ASN A 85 -8.50 17.71 -1.16
CA ASN A 85 -9.24 18.96 -1.04
C ASN A 85 -10.76 18.75 -1.16
N ALA A 86 -11.22 17.82 -2.01
CA ALA A 86 -12.62 17.45 -2.09
C ALA A 86 -13.10 16.80 -0.78
N LEU A 87 -12.26 15.94 -0.22
CA LEU A 87 -12.50 15.28 1.05
C LEU A 87 -12.58 16.30 2.21
N LEU A 88 -11.60 17.17 2.34
CA LEU A 88 -11.59 18.23 3.36
C LEU A 88 -12.86 19.10 3.26
N ARG A 89 -13.26 19.51 2.05
CA ARG A 89 -14.49 20.25 1.81
C ARG A 89 -15.75 19.48 2.20
N SER A 90 -15.80 18.16 1.92
CA SER A 90 -16.95 17.32 2.27
C SER A 90 -17.18 17.22 3.78
N PHE A 91 -16.10 17.32 4.56
CA PHE A 91 -16.15 17.38 6.02
C PHE A 91 -16.33 18.81 6.58
N GLY A 92 -16.44 19.83 5.72
CA GLY A 92 -16.56 21.22 6.14
C GLY A 92 -15.26 21.89 6.57
N PHE A 93 -14.13 21.17 6.46
CA PHE A 93 -12.81 21.65 6.89
C PHE A 93 -12.31 22.78 5.98
N ARG A 94 -11.99 23.94 6.56
CA ARG A 94 -11.62 25.17 5.83
C ARG A 94 -10.29 25.78 6.28
N SER A 95 -9.65 25.24 7.32
CA SER A 95 -8.44 25.82 7.90
C SER A 95 -7.28 25.92 6.91
N PHE A 96 -7.17 24.96 5.97
CA PHE A 96 -6.17 24.96 4.91
C PHE A 96 -6.63 24.11 3.72
N ARG A 97 -5.91 24.24 2.62
CA ARG A 97 -6.03 23.35 1.45
C ARG A 97 -4.65 23.02 0.88
N LEU A 98 -4.56 21.94 0.16
CA LEU A 98 -3.36 21.58 -0.59
C LEU A 98 -3.34 22.30 -1.94
N ALA A 99 -2.19 22.80 -2.35
CA ALA A 99 -1.95 23.38 -3.66
C ALA A 99 -0.66 22.83 -4.26
N LYS A 100 -0.54 22.85 -5.58
CA LYS A 100 0.67 22.44 -6.26
C LYS A 100 1.83 23.37 -5.85
N SER A 101 2.98 22.80 -5.53
CA SER A 101 4.21 23.56 -5.31
C SER A 101 4.87 23.88 -6.65
N ASP A 102 5.70 24.91 -6.68
CA ASP A 102 6.53 25.26 -7.83
C ASP A 102 7.62 24.19 -8.11
N LYS A 103 7.90 23.36 -7.11
CA LYS A 103 8.78 22.18 -7.26
C LYS A 103 7.94 20.97 -7.67
N GLU A 104 8.34 20.28 -8.73
CA GLU A 104 7.69 19.06 -9.18
C GLU A 104 7.63 18.01 -8.06
N ARG A 105 6.50 17.30 -7.96
CA ARG A 105 6.22 16.24 -6.98
C ARG A 105 6.05 16.71 -5.52
N PHE A 106 5.93 18.02 -5.28
CA PHE A 106 5.64 18.56 -3.95
C PHE A 106 4.33 19.35 -3.97
N TYR A 107 3.63 19.36 -2.85
CA TYR A 107 2.51 20.24 -2.60
C TYR A 107 2.86 21.25 -1.52
N LYS A 108 2.18 22.35 -1.52
CA LYS A 108 2.23 23.38 -0.48
C LYS A 108 0.88 23.48 0.20
N ILE A 109 0.90 23.91 1.44
CA ILE A 109 -0.28 24.11 2.24
C ILE A 109 -0.58 25.59 2.24
N VAL A 110 -1.80 25.92 1.85
CA VAL A 110 -2.23 27.32 1.73
C VAL A 110 -3.53 27.55 2.50
N ARG A 111 -3.69 28.73 3.06
CA ARG A 111 -4.93 29.19 3.67
C ARG A 111 -5.97 29.51 2.57
N GLU A 112 -7.19 29.80 2.96
CA GLU A 112 -8.29 30.16 2.04
C GLU A 112 -7.95 31.40 1.20
N ASP A 113 -7.23 32.36 1.79
CA ASP A 113 -6.75 33.59 1.15
C ASP A 113 -5.56 33.36 0.20
N GLY A 114 -5.05 32.14 0.08
CA GLY A 114 -3.91 31.78 -0.74
C GLY A 114 -2.54 31.99 -0.09
N SER A 115 -2.48 32.52 1.15
CA SER A 115 -1.23 32.64 1.90
C SER A 115 -0.65 31.29 2.26
N GLU A 116 0.69 31.19 2.33
CA GLU A 116 1.36 29.96 2.73
C GLU A 116 1.15 29.71 4.23
N ALA A 117 0.65 28.53 4.57
CA ALA A 117 0.27 28.18 5.93
C ALA A 117 1.39 27.56 6.77
N LYS A 118 2.54 27.22 6.17
CA LYS A 118 3.61 26.41 6.76
C LYS A 118 4.01 26.82 8.18
N ASP A 119 4.18 28.13 8.41
CA ASP A 119 4.67 28.64 9.68
C ASP A 119 3.54 29.00 10.68
N THR A 120 2.30 28.95 10.23
CA THR A 120 1.11 29.31 11.03
C THR A 120 0.25 28.13 11.42
N LEU A 121 0.70 26.89 11.11
CA LEU A 121 -0.04 25.67 11.44
C LEU A 121 0.09 25.37 12.93
N SER A 122 -1.03 25.04 13.55
CA SER A 122 -1.06 24.44 14.89
C SER A 122 -0.44 23.05 14.89
N GLU A 123 -0.14 22.51 16.06
CA GLU A 123 0.39 21.14 16.19
C GLU A 123 -0.61 20.10 15.68
N GLY A 124 -1.90 20.28 15.98
CA GLY A 124 -2.97 19.41 15.47
C GLY A 124 -3.08 19.46 13.95
N GLU A 125 -3.05 20.66 13.34
CA GLU A 125 -3.06 20.77 11.87
C GLU A 125 -1.86 20.09 11.23
N LYS A 126 -0.65 20.18 11.83
CA LYS A 126 0.55 19.47 11.36
C LYS A 126 0.39 17.96 11.44
N ALA A 127 -0.13 17.45 12.56
CA ALA A 127 -0.42 16.03 12.73
C ALA A 127 -1.43 15.54 11.69
N PHE A 128 -2.49 16.31 11.46
CA PHE A 128 -3.52 16.00 10.47
C PHE A 128 -2.97 15.95 9.03
N ILE A 129 -2.16 16.93 8.65
CA ILE A 129 -1.51 16.94 7.33
C ILE A 129 -0.58 15.75 7.17
N THR A 130 0.18 15.40 8.21
CA THR A 130 1.07 14.24 8.19
C THR A 130 0.27 12.94 7.97
N PHE A 131 -0.89 12.83 8.64
CA PHE A 131 -1.81 11.71 8.41
C PHE A 131 -2.34 11.70 6.97
N LEU A 132 -2.80 12.84 6.43
CA LEU A 132 -3.30 12.92 5.05
C LEU A 132 -2.22 12.56 4.03
N TYR A 133 -0.97 12.99 4.27
CA TYR A 133 0.16 12.61 3.43
C TYR A 133 0.39 11.08 3.45
N PHE A 134 0.41 10.49 4.66
CA PHE A 134 0.54 9.05 4.80
C PHE A 134 -0.63 8.29 4.15
N TYR A 135 -1.86 8.75 4.37
CA TYR A 135 -3.05 8.19 3.73
C TYR A 135 -2.94 8.22 2.20
N HIS A 136 -2.44 9.32 1.65
CA HIS A 136 -2.18 9.42 0.22
C HIS A 136 -1.15 8.40 -0.27
N LEU A 137 -0.03 8.25 0.46
CA LEU A 137 0.99 7.23 0.12
C LEU A 137 0.42 5.81 0.13
N LEU A 138 -0.57 5.54 0.98
CA LEU A 138 -1.25 4.24 1.01
C LEU A 138 -2.11 4.01 -0.24
N LYS A 139 -2.74 5.04 -0.77
CA LYS A 139 -3.59 4.98 -1.98
C LYS A 139 -2.79 5.01 -3.27
N GLY A 140 -1.60 5.62 -3.25
CA GLY A 140 -0.73 5.78 -4.42
C GLY A 140 0.25 4.61 -4.61
N SER A 141 0.83 4.55 -5.82
CA SER A 141 1.99 3.71 -6.09
C SER A 141 3.27 4.44 -5.67
N VAL A 142 4.10 3.81 -4.82
CA VAL A 142 5.37 4.38 -4.34
C VAL A 142 6.54 3.99 -5.24
N THR A 143 6.37 3.01 -6.13
CA THR A 143 7.44 2.49 -6.99
C THR A 143 7.42 3.16 -8.36
N GLU A 144 8.60 3.43 -8.93
CA GLU A 144 8.74 3.92 -10.31
C GLU A 144 8.13 2.98 -11.35
N SER A 145 8.02 1.70 -11.03
CA SER A 145 7.41 0.68 -11.90
C SER A 145 5.88 0.64 -11.82
N GLY A 146 5.24 1.41 -10.92
CA GLY A 146 3.79 1.38 -10.71
C GLY A 146 3.27 0.05 -10.13
N VAL A 147 4.13 -0.93 -9.91
CA VAL A 147 3.75 -2.23 -9.34
C VAL A 147 3.57 -2.08 -7.84
N THR A 148 2.32 -2.06 -7.41
CA THR A 148 1.98 -2.04 -6.00
C THR A 148 2.03 -3.45 -5.44
N THR A 149 2.88 -3.65 -4.42
CA THR A 149 2.93 -4.92 -3.68
C THR A 149 1.88 -4.92 -2.56
N ASN A 150 1.51 -6.12 -2.09
CA ASN A 150 0.66 -6.26 -0.91
C ASN A 150 1.28 -5.54 0.29
N ARG A 151 0.46 -4.79 1.02
CA ARG A 151 0.88 -3.94 2.14
C ARG A 151 0.20 -4.35 3.43
N VAL A 152 0.96 -4.25 4.51
CA VAL A 152 0.45 -4.24 5.89
C VAL A 152 0.61 -2.81 6.40
N VAL A 153 -0.43 -2.25 6.96
CA VAL A 153 -0.47 -0.86 7.42
C VAL A 153 -0.57 -0.84 8.94
N VAL A 154 0.23 -0.01 9.57
CA VAL A 154 0.19 0.24 11.02
C VAL A 154 -0.06 1.72 11.25
N PHE A 155 -1.16 2.04 11.92
CA PHE A 155 -1.44 3.37 12.44
C PHE A 155 -1.08 3.37 13.93
N ASP A 156 -0.04 4.13 14.29
CA ASP A 156 0.39 4.29 15.68
C ASP A 156 -0.05 5.66 16.18
N ASP A 157 -1.09 5.65 17.00
CA ASP A 157 -1.73 6.81 17.63
C ASP A 157 -1.99 7.99 16.66
N PRO A 158 -2.73 7.77 15.56
CA PRO A 158 -2.83 8.72 14.46
C PRO A 158 -3.62 10.00 14.80
N VAL A 159 -4.17 10.10 16.00
CA VAL A 159 -5.03 11.20 16.44
C VAL A 159 -4.48 11.99 17.62
N SER A 160 -3.21 11.77 17.97
CA SER A 160 -2.56 12.58 19.01
C SER A 160 -2.58 14.06 18.59
N SER A 161 -2.99 14.94 19.50
CA SER A 161 -3.09 16.40 19.30
C SER A 161 -4.18 16.87 18.30
N LEU A 162 -5.07 15.99 17.83
CA LEU A 162 -6.20 16.38 17.00
C LEU A 162 -7.40 16.84 17.84
N ASP A 163 -8.12 17.82 17.31
CA ASP A 163 -9.45 18.18 17.80
C ASP A 163 -10.50 17.13 17.42
N SER A 164 -11.74 17.34 17.85
CA SER A 164 -12.83 16.40 17.57
C SER A 164 -13.17 16.26 16.09
N GLU A 165 -13.00 17.35 15.32
CA GLU A 165 -13.27 17.37 13.88
C GLU A 165 -12.20 16.57 13.12
N GLY A 166 -10.92 16.84 13.38
CA GLY A 166 -9.81 16.07 12.82
C GLY A 166 -9.88 14.58 13.19
N LEU A 167 -10.20 14.26 14.44
CA LEU A 167 -10.40 12.90 14.90
C LEU A 167 -11.50 12.18 14.11
N PHE A 168 -12.65 12.85 13.90
CA PHE A 168 -13.75 12.27 13.13
C PHE A 168 -13.36 12.01 11.68
N ILE A 169 -12.65 12.94 11.03
CA ILE A 169 -12.19 12.78 9.65
C ILE A 169 -11.22 11.59 9.55
N VAL A 170 -10.19 11.56 10.42
CA VAL A 170 -9.20 10.47 10.43
C VAL A 170 -9.87 9.11 10.66
N SER A 171 -10.82 9.05 11.59
CA SER A 171 -11.56 7.82 11.86
C SER A 171 -12.32 7.31 10.64
N ASN A 172 -13.00 8.19 9.91
CA ASN A 172 -13.75 7.82 8.70
C ASN A 172 -12.82 7.39 7.55
N LEU A 173 -11.65 8.03 7.40
CA LEU A 173 -10.67 7.61 6.41
C LEU A 173 -10.12 6.22 6.69
N ILE A 174 -9.83 5.91 7.95
CA ILE A 174 -9.35 4.58 8.36
C ILE A 174 -10.47 3.54 8.18
N LYS A 175 -11.73 3.86 8.51
CA LYS A 175 -12.87 2.98 8.20
C LYS A 175 -12.97 2.67 6.71
N GLY A 176 -12.74 3.66 5.84
CA GLY A 176 -12.69 3.43 4.39
C GLY A 176 -11.63 2.41 3.99
N ILE A 177 -10.46 2.42 4.64
CA ILE A 177 -9.42 1.39 4.42
C ILE A 177 -9.89 0.02 4.92
N PHE A 178 -10.58 -0.06 6.06
CA PHE A 178 -11.13 -1.33 6.55
C PHE A 178 -12.12 -1.95 5.55
N GLU A 179 -13.01 -1.14 4.96
CA GLU A 179 -13.94 -1.63 3.95
C GLU A 179 -13.23 -2.15 2.69
N GLU A 180 -12.14 -1.51 2.26
CA GLU A 180 -11.33 -2.00 1.16
C GLU A 180 -10.67 -3.34 1.47
N VAL A 181 -10.14 -3.50 2.68
CA VAL A 181 -9.53 -4.76 3.13
C VAL A 181 -10.57 -5.87 3.20
N ARG A 182 -11.76 -5.60 3.77
CA ARG A 182 -12.88 -6.55 3.83
C ARG A 182 -13.36 -6.94 2.44
N GLY A 183 -13.47 -5.97 1.54
CA GLY A 183 -13.85 -6.22 0.15
C GLY A 183 -12.80 -6.94 -0.69
N GLY A 184 -11.59 -7.18 -0.14
CA GLY A 184 -10.48 -7.77 -0.85
C GLY A 184 -9.94 -6.90 -2.00
N SER A 185 -10.47 -5.67 -2.12
CA SER A 185 -10.06 -4.70 -3.13
C SER A 185 -8.79 -3.95 -2.69
N GLY A 186 -7.89 -3.70 -3.63
CA GLY A 186 -6.67 -2.96 -3.35
C GLY A 186 -5.51 -3.79 -2.80
N GLN A 187 -4.44 -3.09 -2.45
CA GLN A 187 -3.14 -3.66 -2.09
C GLN A 187 -2.95 -3.81 -0.57
N ILE A 188 -3.79 -3.17 0.23
CA ILE A 188 -3.72 -3.29 1.69
C ILE A 188 -4.42 -4.59 2.09
N LYS A 189 -3.67 -5.49 2.74
CA LYS A 189 -4.14 -6.82 3.14
C LYS A 189 -4.41 -6.92 4.63
N GLN A 190 -3.78 -6.07 5.43
CA GLN A 190 -3.95 -6.06 6.87
C GLN A 190 -3.71 -4.66 7.42
N VAL A 191 -4.47 -4.28 8.45
CA VAL A 191 -4.34 -3.00 9.14
C VAL A 191 -4.22 -3.26 10.65
N PHE A 192 -3.25 -2.60 11.27
CA PHE A 192 -3.12 -2.50 12.72
C PHE A 192 -3.39 -1.05 13.12
N VAL A 193 -4.21 -0.87 14.14
CA VAL A 193 -4.45 0.45 14.74
C VAL A 193 -4.07 0.37 16.20
N LEU A 194 -3.04 1.12 16.57
CA LEU A 194 -2.58 1.25 17.95
C LEU A 194 -3.04 2.61 18.46
N THR A 195 -3.71 2.65 19.59
CA THR A 195 -4.15 3.91 20.18
C THR A 195 -4.38 3.79 21.67
N HIS A 196 -4.13 4.87 22.37
CA HIS A 196 -4.52 5.06 23.77
C HIS A 196 -5.80 5.92 23.88
N ASN A 197 -6.28 6.48 22.78
CA ASN A 197 -7.44 7.34 22.74
C ASN A 197 -8.73 6.51 22.61
N VAL A 198 -9.50 6.46 23.70
CA VAL A 198 -10.76 5.69 23.77
C VAL A 198 -11.83 6.20 22.81
N TYR A 199 -11.91 7.51 22.59
CA TYR A 199 -12.89 8.11 21.67
C TYR A 199 -12.57 7.71 20.23
N PHE A 200 -11.29 7.78 19.84
CA PHE A 200 -10.86 7.34 18.55
C PHE A 200 -11.10 5.83 18.34
N HIS A 201 -10.72 5.01 19.33
CA HIS A 201 -10.99 3.57 19.29
C HIS A 201 -12.47 3.29 19.04
N ARG A 202 -13.35 3.98 19.78
CA ARG A 202 -14.80 3.84 19.63
C ARG A 202 -15.27 4.25 18.24
N GLU A 203 -14.79 5.39 17.73
CA GLU A 203 -15.14 5.86 16.38
C GLU A 203 -14.74 4.86 15.30
N VAL A 204 -13.49 4.36 15.30
CA VAL A 204 -13.02 3.43 14.25
C VAL A 204 -13.64 2.04 14.36
N THR A 205 -14.01 1.60 15.55
CA THR A 205 -14.62 0.27 15.77
C THR A 205 -16.14 0.30 15.73
N PHE A 206 -16.75 1.48 15.59
CA PHE A 206 -18.20 1.57 15.52
C PHE A 206 -18.74 0.94 14.22
N ASN A 207 -19.54 -0.11 14.39
CA ASN A 207 -20.25 -0.76 13.30
C ASN A 207 -21.74 -0.86 13.68
N PRO A 208 -22.62 -0.12 13.00
CA PRO A 208 -24.06 -0.11 13.33
C PRO A 208 -24.74 -1.47 13.09
N LYS A 209 -24.13 -2.38 12.35
CA LYS A 209 -24.62 -3.73 12.07
C LYS A 209 -24.19 -4.74 13.14
N CYS A 210 -23.29 -4.36 14.04
CA CYS A 210 -22.75 -5.24 15.07
C CYS A 210 -23.26 -4.80 16.45
N THR A 211 -24.23 -5.50 17.01
CA THR A 211 -24.86 -5.16 18.28
C THR A 211 -24.17 -5.78 19.49
N ASP A 212 -23.46 -6.89 19.31
CA ASP A 212 -22.80 -7.66 20.36
C ASP A 212 -21.30 -7.36 20.52
N GLY A 213 -20.73 -6.54 19.62
CA GLY A 213 -19.31 -6.17 19.62
C GLY A 213 -18.39 -7.29 19.14
N VAL A 214 -18.94 -8.40 18.62
CA VAL A 214 -18.18 -9.49 18.03
C VAL A 214 -18.03 -9.22 16.54
N MET A 215 -16.79 -9.08 16.07
CA MET A 215 -16.46 -8.85 14.67
C MET A 215 -15.62 -10.03 14.18
N ASN A 216 -16.07 -10.70 13.13
CA ASN A 216 -15.41 -11.92 12.62
C ASN A 216 -14.04 -11.65 11.97
N GLU A 217 -13.85 -10.44 11.47
CA GLU A 217 -12.67 -10.04 10.70
C GLU A 217 -11.69 -9.17 11.50
N GLU A 218 -12.07 -8.82 12.74
CA GLU A 218 -11.30 -7.93 13.60
C GLU A 218 -10.90 -8.65 14.89
N THR A 219 -9.72 -8.29 15.40
CA THR A 219 -9.22 -8.80 16.67
C THR A 219 -8.86 -7.63 17.56
N PHE A 220 -9.16 -7.77 18.85
CA PHE A 220 -8.92 -6.73 19.85
C PHE A 220 -7.85 -7.17 20.84
N TRP A 221 -6.92 -6.29 21.08
CA TRP A 221 -5.78 -6.52 21.96
C TRP A 221 -5.59 -5.34 22.89
N VAL A 222 -5.41 -5.60 24.15
CA VAL A 222 -5.12 -4.56 25.17
C VAL A 222 -3.71 -4.75 25.68
N VAL A 223 -2.90 -3.70 25.59
CA VAL A 223 -1.56 -3.66 26.17
C VAL A 223 -1.67 -3.03 27.55
N LYS A 224 -1.23 -3.75 28.58
CA LYS A 224 -1.22 -3.31 29.97
C LYS A 224 0.20 -3.39 30.53
N LYS A 225 0.51 -2.54 31.47
CA LYS A 225 1.76 -2.59 32.25
C LYS A 225 1.42 -2.63 33.72
N PRO A 226 0.97 -3.79 34.26
CA PRO A 226 0.60 -3.91 35.67
C PRO A 226 1.79 -3.68 36.61
N ASP A 227 2.98 -4.11 36.21
CA ASP A 227 4.22 -3.96 36.99
C ASP A 227 5.38 -3.46 36.08
N ARG A 228 6.50 -4.16 36.09
CA ARG A 228 7.70 -3.84 35.28
C ARG A 228 7.60 -4.27 33.82
N PHE A 229 6.73 -5.27 33.51
CA PHE A 229 6.63 -5.86 32.20
C PHE A 229 5.29 -5.53 31.56
N SER A 230 5.31 -5.32 30.23
CA SER A 230 4.07 -5.14 29.46
C SER A 230 3.46 -6.52 29.16
N VAL A 231 2.15 -6.60 29.28
CA VAL A 231 1.34 -7.79 28.97
C VAL A 231 0.37 -7.43 27.86
N ILE A 232 0.21 -8.34 26.89
CA ILE A 232 -0.76 -8.20 25.78
C ILE A 232 -1.86 -9.20 26.01
N GLU A 233 -3.09 -8.70 26.12
CA GLU A 233 -4.30 -9.53 26.33
C GLU A 233 -5.16 -9.51 25.06
N LYS A 234 -5.50 -10.69 24.54
CA LYS A 234 -6.42 -10.85 23.43
C LYS A 234 -7.87 -10.92 23.95
N HIS A 235 -8.76 -10.19 23.30
CA HIS A 235 -10.18 -10.20 23.58
C HIS A 235 -10.98 -10.77 22.41
N SER A 236 -12.01 -11.57 22.71
CA SER A 236 -12.92 -12.17 21.71
C SER A 236 -13.96 -11.17 21.17
N ALA A 237 -14.22 -10.10 21.92
CA ALA A 237 -15.09 -9.01 21.54
C ALA A 237 -14.41 -7.68 21.87
N ASN A 238 -14.92 -6.57 21.31
CA ASN A 238 -14.41 -5.26 21.62
C ASN A 238 -14.48 -4.98 23.14
N PRO A 239 -13.32 -4.84 23.82
CA PRO A 239 -13.30 -4.64 25.28
C PRO A 239 -13.72 -3.22 25.69
N ILE A 240 -13.76 -2.28 24.74
CA ILE A 240 -14.02 -0.85 24.98
C ILE A 240 -15.34 -0.49 24.28
N ARG A 241 -16.43 -0.66 25.00
CA ARG A 241 -17.76 -0.32 24.49
C ARG A 241 -18.15 1.13 24.77
N THR A 242 -17.96 1.60 25.99
CA THR A 242 -18.20 2.99 26.38
C THR A 242 -17.16 3.43 27.43
N SER A 243 -16.86 4.74 27.49
CA SER A 243 -16.02 5.29 28.57
C SER A 243 -16.64 5.02 29.94
N TYR A 244 -17.96 4.98 30.04
CA TYR A 244 -18.70 4.67 31.24
C TYR A 244 -18.51 3.21 31.67
N GLU A 245 -18.54 2.27 30.73
CA GLU A 245 -18.24 0.84 31.01
C GLU A 245 -16.80 0.61 31.45
N LEU A 246 -15.83 1.37 30.89
CA LEU A 246 -14.45 1.30 31.32
C LEU A 246 -14.28 1.73 32.79
N LEU A 247 -14.93 2.83 33.17
CA LEU A 247 -14.94 3.27 34.55
C LEU A 247 -15.53 2.20 35.48
N TRP A 248 -16.62 1.57 35.10
CA TRP A 248 -17.21 0.47 35.86
C TRP A 248 -16.32 -0.78 35.88
N ASN A 249 -15.64 -1.10 34.80
CA ASN A 249 -14.71 -2.23 34.76
C ASN A 249 -13.49 -1.98 35.68
N GLU A 250 -13.01 -0.73 35.74
CA GLU A 250 -11.97 -0.36 36.69
C GLU A 250 -12.43 -0.52 38.15
N VAL A 251 -13.65 -0.11 38.49
CA VAL A 251 -14.25 -0.31 39.82
C VAL A 251 -14.40 -1.79 40.17
N ARG A 252 -14.73 -2.64 39.19
CA ARG A 252 -14.90 -4.09 39.38
C ARG A 252 -13.58 -4.86 39.36
N SER A 253 -12.50 -4.25 38.92
CA SER A 253 -11.19 -4.87 38.84
C SER A 253 -10.66 -5.23 40.20
N ASN A 254 -10.08 -6.43 40.37
CA ASN A 254 -9.47 -6.87 41.63
C ASN A 254 -8.11 -6.18 41.92
N ASN A 255 -7.49 -5.55 40.94
CA ASN A 255 -6.14 -4.95 41.03
C ASN A 255 -6.21 -3.42 40.96
N ARG A 256 -7.01 -2.80 41.82
CA ARG A 256 -7.27 -1.36 41.85
C ARG A 256 -6.49 -0.64 42.95
N SER A 257 -6.00 0.55 42.66
CA SER A 257 -5.40 1.44 43.65
C SER A 257 -6.51 2.22 44.37
N ASN A 258 -6.36 2.42 45.70
CA ASN A 258 -7.29 3.23 46.49
C ASN A 258 -7.34 4.70 46.01
N LEU A 259 -6.27 5.19 45.39
CA LEU A 259 -6.19 6.53 44.79
C LEU A 259 -6.98 6.65 43.51
N SER A 260 -6.93 5.62 42.66
CA SER A 260 -7.63 5.65 41.38
C SER A 260 -9.14 5.47 41.53
N ILE A 261 -9.58 4.67 42.52
CA ILE A 261 -11.00 4.35 42.69
C ILE A 261 -11.85 5.59 43.01
N GLN A 262 -11.35 6.52 43.83
CA GLN A 262 -12.09 7.74 44.15
C GLN A 262 -12.32 8.61 42.91
N ASN A 263 -11.30 8.79 42.11
CA ASN A 263 -11.40 9.55 40.85
C ASN A 263 -12.32 8.85 39.86
N THR A 264 -12.24 7.52 39.76
CA THR A 264 -13.08 6.74 38.87
C THR A 264 -14.55 6.79 39.27
N LEU A 265 -14.85 6.68 40.58
CA LEU A 265 -16.23 6.83 41.08
C LEU A 265 -16.75 8.24 40.87
N ARG A 266 -15.94 9.27 41.09
CA ARG A 266 -16.32 10.66 40.76
C ARG A 266 -16.71 10.80 39.29
N ARG A 267 -15.89 10.30 38.36
CA ARG A 267 -16.16 10.34 36.91
C ARG A 267 -17.41 9.55 36.53
N ILE A 268 -17.69 8.45 37.20
CA ILE A 268 -18.95 7.70 37.00
C ILE A 268 -20.15 8.56 37.39
N LEU A 269 -20.08 9.21 38.55
CA LEU A 269 -21.16 10.08 39.03
C LEU A 269 -21.33 11.30 38.12
N GLU A 270 -20.24 11.97 37.75
CA GLU A 270 -20.28 13.08 36.80
C GLU A 270 -20.89 12.66 35.46
N SER A 271 -20.48 11.52 34.90
CA SER A 271 -21.06 10.99 33.65
C SER A 271 -22.54 10.64 33.80
N TYR A 272 -22.95 10.09 34.93
CA TYR A 272 -24.34 9.74 35.19
C TYR A 272 -25.22 10.98 35.34
N PHE A 273 -24.81 11.93 36.16
CA PHE A 273 -25.64 13.12 36.42
C PHE A 273 -25.61 14.11 35.27
N ASN A 274 -24.45 14.43 34.70
CA ASN A 274 -24.36 15.42 33.64
C ASN A 274 -24.88 14.89 32.29
N ILE A 275 -24.52 13.68 31.90
CA ILE A 275 -24.81 13.15 30.56
C ILE A 275 -26.16 12.44 30.51
N LEU A 276 -26.45 11.58 31.48
CA LEU A 276 -27.67 10.78 31.51
C LEU A 276 -28.81 11.48 32.26
N GLY A 277 -28.48 12.17 33.34
CA GLY A 277 -29.46 12.83 34.20
C GLY A 277 -29.72 14.30 33.84
N ASN A 278 -28.87 14.91 33.03
CA ASN A 278 -28.89 16.35 32.72
C ASN A 278 -29.00 17.25 33.96
N VAL A 279 -28.33 16.83 35.05
CA VAL A 279 -28.32 17.51 36.36
C VAL A 279 -26.87 17.82 36.71
N ASP A 280 -26.61 19.07 37.05
CA ASP A 280 -25.30 19.50 37.53
C ASP A 280 -25.05 18.93 38.93
N PRO A 281 -23.98 18.10 39.17
CA PRO A 281 -23.65 17.53 40.46
C PRO A 281 -23.44 18.60 41.53
N ASP A 282 -22.88 19.74 41.21
CA ASP A 282 -22.64 20.84 42.13
C ASP A 282 -23.95 21.44 42.67
N SER A 283 -25.01 21.40 41.86
CA SER A 283 -26.36 21.84 42.25
C SER A 283 -27.03 20.89 43.26
N ILE A 284 -26.61 19.63 43.30
CA ILE A 284 -27.12 18.62 44.23
C ILE A 284 -26.41 18.76 45.58
N CYS A 285 -25.12 19.06 45.57
CA CYS A 285 -24.30 19.23 46.81
C CYS A 285 -24.56 20.56 47.52
N ALA A 286 -25.17 21.52 46.86
CA ALA A 286 -25.48 22.85 47.42
C ALA A 286 -26.82 22.89 48.18
N LYS A 287 -27.58 21.81 48.19
CA LYS A 287 -28.81 21.62 48.98
C LYS A 287 -28.52 20.74 50.20
#